data_08122422e654265c2bd21cd79588c5b7
#
_entry.id   08122422e654265c2bd21cd79588c5b7
#
_cell.length_a   1.000
_cell.length_b   1.000
_cell.length_c   1.000
_cell.angle_alpha   90.00
_cell.angle_beta   90.00
_cell.angle_gamma   90.00
#
_symmetry.space_group_name_H-M   'P 1'
#
loop_
_entity.id
_entity.type
_entity.pdbx_description
1 polymer ?
#
loop_
_entity_poly.entity_id
_entity_poly.type
_entity_poly.pdbx_seq_one_letter_code
_entity_poly.pdbx_strand_id
1 'polypeptide(L)'
;VSPQQYQIIKNFNGCIDFSLHNEYYINNCLRLATPAIYQVENVSIAITVCRLLKHLYHIDIKDSAIVDSAGSHIWQGRMEKLTDNIYVDGAHNPQGIQSFVNSVNGMYADSTDKAALLFSVAVSQL
;
A
#
# COMPACT_ATOMS: atom_id res chain seq x y z
N VAL A 1 -3.37 -11.44 -8.58
CA VAL A 1 -3.49 -11.58 -7.11
C VAL A 1 -4.93 -11.29 -6.75
N SER A 2 -5.57 -12.16 -5.99
CA SER A 2 -6.92 -11.94 -5.49
C SER A 2 -6.88 -11.45 -4.03
N PRO A 3 -7.94 -10.79 -3.54
CA PRO A 3 -8.04 -10.39 -2.13
C PRO A 3 -7.90 -11.54 -1.13
N GLN A 4 -8.05 -12.78 -1.57
CA GLN A 4 -7.89 -13.97 -0.73
C GLN A 4 -6.41 -14.39 -0.54
N GLN A 5 -5.50 -13.81 -1.29
CA GLN A 5 -4.08 -14.17 -1.27
C GLN A 5 -3.23 -13.28 -0.36
N TYR A 6 -3.76 -12.16 0.10
CA TYR A 6 -3.13 -11.31 1.10
C TYR A 6 -4.09 -11.00 2.25
N GLN A 7 -3.53 -10.75 3.42
CA GLN A 7 -4.29 -10.37 4.61
C GLN A 7 -3.54 -9.28 5.37
N ILE A 8 -4.23 -8.18 5.64
CA ILE A 8 -3.71 -7.13 6.51
C ILE A 8 -3.74 -7.64 7.95
N ILE A 9 -2.58 -7.63 8.60
CA ILE A 9 -2.40 -8.08 9.98
C ILE A 9 -2.56 -6.88 10.91
N LYS A 10 -1.93 -5.74 10.54
CA LYS A 10 -1.90 -4.54 11.38
C LYS A 10 -1.71 -3.29 10.52
N ASN A 11 -2.43 -2.21 10.88
CA ASN A 11 -2.20 -0.87 10.37
C ASN A 11 -1.85 0.02 11.56
N PHE A 12 -0.61 0.45 11.66
CA PHE A 12 -0.11 1.14 12.84
C PHE A 12 1.08 2.05 12.52
N ASN A 13 1.08 3.26 13.08
CA ASN A 13 2.17 4.25 12.93
C ASN A 13 2.55 4.54 11.47
N GLY A 14 1.57 4.60 10.57
CA GLY A 14 1.83 4.89 9.16
C GLY A 14 2.45 3.73 8.39
N CYS A 15 2.43 2.51 8.94
CA CYS A 15 2.90 1.28 8.31
C CYS A 15 1.80 0.24 8.30
N ILE A 16 1.85 -0.65 7.32
CA ILE A 16 0.94 -1.81 7.23
C ILE A 16 1.76 -3.09 7.27
N ASP A 17 1.45 -3.96 8.22
CA ASP A 17 1.93 -5.34 8.24
C ASP A 17 0.87 -6.24 7.58
N PHE A 18 1.30 -7.08 6.65
CA PHE A 18 0.41 -7.99 5.92
C PHE A 18 1.09 -9.32 5.62
N SER A 19 0.29 -10.36 5.39
CA SER A 19 0.76 -11.64 4.86
C SER A 19 0.43 -11.75 3.37
N LEU A 20 1.25 -12.49 2.62
CA LEU A 20 1.01 -12.82 1.23
C LEU A 20 1.24 -14.31 1.01
N HIS A 21 0.21 -15.01 0.59
CA HIS A 21 0.24 -16.44 0.33
C HIS A 21 -0.35 -16.73 -1.04
N ASN A 22 0.51 -17.04 -2.00
CA ASN A 22 0.09 -17.51 -3.32
C ASN A 22 1.01 -18.62 -3.82
N GLU A 23 0.77 -19.10 -5.01
CA GLU A 23 1.52 -20.20 -5.64
C GLU A 23 3.03 -19.91 -5.77
N TYR A 24 3.42 -18.64 -5.89
CA TYR A 24 4.80 -18.22 -6.16
C TYR A 24 5.53 -17.67 -4.95
N TYR A 25 4.79 -17.26 -3.92
CA TYR A 25 5.37 -16.62 -2.76
C TYR A 25 4.53 -16.82 -1.50
N ILE A 26 5.20 -17.18 -0.43
CA ILE A 26 4.59 -17.29 0.91
C ILE A 26 5.44 -16.46 1.87
N ASN A 27 4.81 -15.47 2.49
CA ASN A 27 5.40 -14.70 3.58
C ASN A 27 4.31 -14.33 4.59
N ASN A 28 4.56 -14.64 5.85
CA ASN A 28 3.59 -14.47 6.93
C ASN A 28 3.56 -13.04 7.47
N CYS A 29 4.59 -12.23 7.21
CA CYS A 29 4.64 -10.85 7.67
C CYS A 29 5.58 -10.01 6.79
N LEU A 30 4.97 -9.21 5.94
CA LEU A 30 5.63 -8.16 5.16
C LEU A 30 5.21 -6.81 5.72
N ARG A 31 6.11 -5.84 5.68
CA ARG A 31 5.81 -4.46 6.09
C ARG A 31 5.83 -3.52 4.91
N LEU A 32 4.84 -2.62 4.84
CA LEU A 32 4.83 -1.47 3.96
C LEU A 32 5.02 -0.19 4.77
N ALA A 33 5.88 0.71 4.29
CA ALA A 33 6.10 2.04 4.88
C ALA A 33 5.02 3.03 4.38
N THR A 34 3.75 2.67 4.48
CA THR A 34 2.63 3.52 4.09
C THR A 34 1.35 3.11 4.81
N PRO A 35 0.46 4.04 5.16
CA PRO A 35 -0.88 3.72 5.65
C PRO A 35 -1.89 3.44 4.52
N ALA A 36 -1.49 3.53 3.26
CA ALA A 36 -2.33 3.32 2.09
C ALA A 36 -2.72 1.85 1.93
N ILE A 37 -3.90 1.45 2.38
CA ILE A 37 -4.38 0.06 2.35
C ILE A 37 -4.37 -0.53 0.93
N TYR A 38 -4.69 0.28 -0.08
CA TYR A 38 -4.68 -0.16 -1.49
C TYR A 38 -3.28 -0.51 -2.02
N GLN A 39 -2.22 -0.05 -1.36
CA GLN A 39 -0.85 -0.43 -1.74
C GLN A 39 -0.51 -1.87 -1.37
N VAL A 40 -1.24 -2.49 -0.46
CA VAL A 40 -1.06 -3.92 -0.15
C VAL A 40 -1.31 -4.78 -1.39
N GLU A 41 -2.39 -4.50 -2.12
CA GLU A 41 -2.68 -5.20 -3.38
C GLU A 41 -1.62 -4.92 -4.45
N ASN A 42 -1.26 -3.66 -4.66
CA ASN A 42 -0.26 -3.26 -5.65
C ASN A 42 1.10 -3.94 -5.40
N VAL A 43 1.56 -3.94 -4.15
CA VAL A 43 2.82 -4.60 -3.77
C VAL A 43 2.72 -6.11 -3.86
N SER A 44 1.59 -6.70 -3.49
CA SER A 44 1.36 -8.14 -3.66
C SER A 44 1.45 -8.57 -5.12
N ILE A 45 0.93 -7.77 -6.05
CA ILE A 45 1.07 -7.99 -7.50
C ILE A 45 2.54 -7.88 -7.91
N ALA A 46 3.23 -6.81 -7.49
CA ALA A 46 4.63 -6.60 -7.83
C ALA A 46 5.54 -7.75 -7.34
N ILE A 47 5.35 -8.20 -6.10
CA ILE A 47 6.07 -9.35 -5.54
C ILE A 47 5.80 -10.61 -6.37
N THR A 48 4.54 -10.86 -6.72
CA THR A 48 4.18 -12.03 -7.52
C THR A 48 4.85 -12.00 -8.90
N VAL A 49 4.88 -10.83 -9.55
CA VAL A 49 5.59 -10.63 -10.83
C VAL A 49 7.10 -10.89 -10.67
N CYS A 50 7.74 -10.35 -9.63
CA CYS A 50 9.16 -10.63 -9.36
C CYS A 50 9.43 -12.13 -9.20
N ARG A 51 8.53 -12.86 -8.53
CA ARG A 51 8.65 -14.31 -8.36
C ARG A 51 8.43 -15.09 -9.65
N LEU A 52 7.48 -14.67 -10.47
CA LEU A 52 7.28 -15.23 -11.80
C LEU A 52 8.52 -15.03 -12.69
N LEU A 53 9.09 -13.83 -12.69
CA LEU A 53 10.31 -13.54 -13.45
C LEU A 53 11.49 -14.41 -13.00
N LYS A 54 11.65 -14.58 -11.68
CA LYS A 54 12.66 -15.50 -11.12
C LYS A 54 12.43 -16.93 -11.59
N HIS A 55 11.19 -17.40 -11.55
CA HIS A 55 10.83 -18.78 -11.92
C HIS A 55 10.96 -19.04 -13.41
N LEU A 56 10.43 -18.15 -14.26
CA LEU A 56 10.35 -18.36 -15.71
C LEU A 56 11.63 -17.96 -16.46
N TYR A 57 12.31 -16.91 -16.00
CA TYR A 57 13.45 -16.34 -16.71
C TYR A 57 14.77 -16.45 -15.92
N HIS A 58 14.75 -17.12 -14.76
CA HIS A 58 15.91 -17.32 -13.90
C HIS A 58 16.62 -16.00 -13.48
N ILE A 59 15.85 -14.91 -13.38
CA ILE A 59 16.38 -13.63 -12.90
C ILE A 59 16.67 -13.77 -11.41
N ASP A 60 17.90 -13.44 -10.99
CA ASP A 60 18.30 -13.54 -9.59
C ASP A 60 17.75 -12.37 -8.77
N ILE A 61 16.55 -12.58 -8.21
CA ILE A 61 15.91 -11.64 -7.27
C ILE A 61 15.97 -12.26 -5.87
N LYS A 62 16.68 -11.57 -4.97
CA LYS A 62 16.80 -12.02 -3.57
C LYS A 62 15.54 -11.71 -2.77
N ASP A 63 15.14 -12.62 -1.90
CA ASP A 63 13.98 -12.44 -1.02
C ASP A 63 14.14 -11.26 -0.07
N SER A 64 15.37 -11.04 0.44
CA SER A 64 15.69 -9.88 1.27
C SER A 64 15.45 -8.56 0.52
N ALA A 65 15.81 -8.48 -0.77
CA ALA A 65 15.58 -7.28 -1.57
C ALA A 65 14.09 -6.95 -1.72
N ILE A 66 13.23 -7.97 -1.84
CA ILE A 66 11.77 -7.80 -1.88
C ILE A 66 11.27 -7.22 -0.55
N VAL A 67 11.68 -7.82 0.57
CA VAL A 67 11.27 -7.40 1.92
C VAL A 67 11.76 -5.98 2.22
N ASP A 68 13.04 -5.70 1.95
CA ASP A 68 13.65 -4.40 2.22
C ASP A 68 13.02 -3.29 1.36
N SER A 69 12.74 -3.59 0.08
CA SER A 69 12.10 -2.63 -0.83
C SER A 69 10.66 -2.32 -0.40
N ALA A 70 9.88 -3.32 -0.02
CA ALA A 70 8.52 -3.14 0.47
C ALA A 70 8.50 -2.30 1.75
N GLY A 71 9.44 -2.55 2.68
CA GLY A 71 9.52 -1.89 3.98
C GLY A 71 10.09 -0.47 3.96
N SER A 72 10.80 -0.08 2.91
CA SER A 72 11.51 1.21 2.83
C SER A 72 11.00 2.15 1.75
N HIS A 73 10.26 1.65 0.76
CA HIS A 73 9.81 2.47 -0.36
C HIS A 73 8.69 3.44 0.05
N ILE A 74 8.89 4.72 -0.29
CA ILE A 74 7.89 5.78 -0.10
C ILE A 74 7.27 6.10 -1.45
N TRP A 75 5.94 5.99 -1.54
CA TRP A 75 5.19 6.36 -2.75
C TRP A 75 4.75 7.82 -2.64
N GLN A 76 5.41 8.69 -3.37
CA GLN A 76 5.05 10.11 -3.41
C GLN A 76 3.60 10.30 -3.88
N GLY A 77 2.85 11.13 -3.16
CA GLY A 77 1.45 11.40 -3.46
C GLY A 77 0.50 10.19 -3.28
N ARG A 78 0.89 9.19 -2.49
CA ARG A 78 0.07 8.02 -2.14
C ARG A 78 0.01 7.85 -0.64
N MET A 79 -0.92 8.54 0.02
CA MET A 79 -0.97 8.66 1.49
C MET A 79 0.38 9.07 2.07
N GLU A 80 1.09 9.92 1.34
CA GLU A 80 2.40 10.42 1.72
C GLU A 80 2.28 11.31 2.95
N LYS A 81 3.02 10.96 3.99
CA LYS A 81 3.08 11.77 5.22
C LYS A 81 4.03 12.95 5.00
N LEU A 82 3.51 14.16 4.94
CA LEU A 82 4.33 15.38 4.85
C LEU A 82 4.81 15.86 6.22
N THR A 83 3.94 15.79 7.21
CA THR A 83 4.22 16.10 8.62
C THR A 83 3.43 15.16 9.52
N ASP A 84 3.55 15.30 10.84
CA ASP A 84 2.92 14.37 11.78
C ASP A 84 1.40 14.20 11.60
N ASN A 85 0.70 15.21 11.11
CA ASN A 85 -0.76 15.18 10.97
C ASN A 85 -1.24 15.54 9.55
N ILE A 86 -0.35 15.61 8.56
CA ILE A 86 -0.71 15.98 7.19
C ILE A 86 -0.29 14.87 6.24
N TYR A 87 -1.28 14.34 5.53
CA TYR A 87 -1.11 13.34 4.48
C TYR A 87 -1.60 13.88 3.14
N VAL A 88 -0.92 13.50 2.07
CA VAL A 88 -1.28 13.85 0.69
C VAL A 88 -1.54 12.58 -0.10
N ASP A 89 -2.61 12.61 -0.88
CA ASP A 89 -2.95 11.53 -1.82
C ASP A 89 -3.40 12.12 -3.16
N GLY A 90 -2.99 11.50 -4.26
CA GLY A 90 -3.34 11.89 -5.62
C GLY A 90 -4.65 11.28 -6.13
N ALA A 91 -5.53 10.81 -5.26
CA ALA A 91 -6.83 10.27 -5.65
C ALA A 91 -7.66 11.36 -6.36
N HIS A 92 -8.08 11.08 -7.58
CA HIS A 92 -8.79 12.04 -8.45
C HIS A 92 -9.97 11.42 -9.21
N ASN A 93 -10.24 10.14 -8.99
CA ASN A 93 -11.38 9.44 -9.55
C ASN A 93 -12.16 8.71 -8.43
N PRO A 94 -13.42 8.29 -8.67
CA PRO A 94 -14.26 7.70 -7.63
C PRO A 94 -13.62 6.50 -6.91
N GLN A 95 -12.93 5.63 -7.64
CA GLN A 95 -12.28 4.44 -7.06
C GLN A 95 -11.08 4.83 -6.19
N GLY A 96 -10.24 5.77 -6.66
CA GLY A 96 -9.12 6.30 -5.90
C GLY A 96 -9.58 6.98 -4.61
N ILE A 97 -10.63 7.81 -4.69
CA ILE A 97 -11.22 8.49 -3.53
C ILE A 97 -11.76 7.45 -2.53
N GLN A 98 -12.46 6.42 -2.99
CA GLN A 98 -12.94 5.35 -2.11
C GLN A 98 -11.79 4.63 -1.42
N SER A 99 -10.71 4.32 -2.16
CA SER A 99 -9.52 3.67 -1.62
C SER A 99 -8.79 4.55 -0.59
N PHE A 100 -8.72 5.85 -0.85
CA PHE A 100 -8.20 6.85 0.09
C PHE A 100 -9.03 6.89 1.38
N VAL A 101 -10.37 7.00 1.26
CA VAL A 101 -11.28 7.01 2.42
C VAL A 101 -11.13 5.73 3.25
N ASN A 102 -11.06 4.58 2.61
CA ASN A 102 -10.83 3.31 3.29
C ASN A 102 -9.51 3.30 4.07
N SER A 103 -8.46 3.88 3.50
CA SER A 103 -7.14 3.98 4.16
C SER A 103 -7.19 4.92 5.37
N VAL A 104 -7.85 6.08 5.26
CA VAL A 104 -8.05 7.00 6.38
C VAL A 104 -8.85 6.34 7.48
N ASN A 105 -9.96 5.67 7.16
CA ASN A 105 -10.76 4.94 8.15
C ASN A 105 -9.95 3.85 8.85
N GLY A 106 -9.08 3.15 8.12
CA GLY A 106 -8.18 2.14 8.70
C GLY A 106 -7.15 2.73 9.67
N MET A 107 -6.67 3.95 9.41
CA MET A 107 -5.74 4.65 10.33
C MET A 107 -6.39 5.06 11.65
N TYR A 108 -7.67 5.41 11.63
CA TYR A 108 -8.42 5.96 12.75
C TYR A 108 -9.45 5.00 13.34
N ALA A 109 -9.40 3.71 12.98
CA ALA A 109 -10.41 2.72 13.38
C ALA A 109 -10.58 2.63 14.90
N ASP A 110 -9.50 2.80 15.67
CA ASP A 110 -9.47 2.71 17.13
C ASP A 110 -9.22 4.09 17.78
N SER A 111 -9.39 5.19 17.05
CA SER A 111 -9.13 6.56 17.53
C SER A 111 -10.44 7.36 17.67
N THR A 112 -10.47 8.26 18.62
CA THR A 112 -11.50 9.30 18.74
C THR A 112 -11.14 10.59 17.99
N ASP A 113 -9.98 10.63 17.35
CA ASP A 113 -9.49 11.78 16.61
C ASP A 113 -10.36 12.05 15.37
N LYS A 114 -10.41 13.29 14.95
CA LYS A 114 -11.13 13.73 13.77
C LYS A 114 -10.15 14.04 12.64
N ALA A 115 -10.45 13.57 11.44
CA ALA A 115 -9.73 13.95 10.24
C ALA A 115 -10.49 15.07 9.49
N ALA A 116 -9.74 16.04 8.97
CA ALA A 116 -10.26 17.04 8.02
C ALA A 116 -9.72 16.73 6.63
N LEU A 117 -10.60 16.77 5.64
CA LEU A 117 -10.24 16.56 4.23
C LEU A 117 -10.26 17.90 3.49
N LEU A 118 -9.11 18.25 2.89
CA LEU A 118 -9.02 19.30 1.89
C LEU A 118 -8.94 18.66 0.50
N PHE A 119 -9.94 18.90 -0.32
CA PHE A 119 -10.03 18.33 -1.67
C PHE A 119 -9.94 19.43 -2.73
N SER A 120 -9.10 19.22 -3.75
CA SER A 120 -8.99 20.10 -4.91
C SER A 120 -8.88 19.28 -6.18
N VAL A 121 -9.57 19.71 -7.21
CA VAL A 121 -9.51 19.15 -8.57
C VAL A 121 -9.08 20.24 -9.53
N ALA A 122 -8.04 19.99 -10.32
CA ALA A 122 -7.71 20.85 -11.44
C ALA A 122 -8.74 20.60 -12.55
N VAL A 123 -9.57 21.63 -12.84
CA VAL A 123 -10.45 21.60 -14.01
C VAL A 123 -9.62 22.13 -15.18
N SER A 124 -9.28 21.26 -16.14
CA SER A 124 -8.77 21.74 -17.43
C SER A 124 -9.90 22.47 -18.15
N GLN A 125 -9.76 23.76 -18.33
CA GLN A 125 -10.60 24.46 -19.29
C GLN A 125 -10.22 23.94 -20.68
N LEU A 126 -11.14 23.22 -21.31
CA LEU A 126 -11.10 22.89 -22.74
C LEU A 126 -11.36 24.14 -23.56
#